data_2e233469af52c73adc066f61b26fcf81
#
_entry.id   2e233469af52c73adc066f61b26fcf81
#
_cell.length_a   1.000
_cell.length_b   1.000
_cell.length_c   1.000
_cell.angle_alpha   90.00
_cell.angle_beta   90.00
_cell.angle_gamma   90.00
#
_symmetry.space_group_name_H-M   'P 1'
#
loop_
_entity.id
_entity.type
_entity.pdbx_description
1 polymer ?
#
loop_
_entity_poly.entity_id
_entity_poly.type
_entity_poly.pdbx_seq_one_letter_code
_entity_poly.pdbx_strand_id
1 'polypeptide(L)'
;MSRSAAAAFTRILAALLTAVVLAGLITVAGVEAATRTSASLRSAASGAIALLSEQAALVMNGTFEPVVTPTWIAQVMENMVNPALGGGYIGEEMTTPEEFWPVSGLFDLTFNKSIKVGSELLDARVQEKLQSSPQTPLAVFGYSQSAIIAAVEKRTLATEYANSEVVAPVSFVLMGNPYRPNGGFLSRIPLMARVLTSSTHMTSTPTDTPFMTVDIARQYDLWADFPTYPLNLLSDINSLFGVINHWYLPESVNPLLKGLVPTVSIDPASPDYLPTTTVASYGDTTYYFVPSKNLPMFYPLRWIGLGPVVDVFEPLVRVFVELGYDRSLPAGQVVRARLLPGLNNLTVDNARTFVSDIRSAVAQGGQALAELFCPPQAPDPASTAVPLSASVATVSASVHRSATVAARRAAVDVAAAAPARASVSAAVRSAEPRALVGASRGTRRDTDTSGQEFDSPRRIHHPSRH
;
A
#
# COMPACT_ATOMS: atom_id res chain seq x y z
N MET A 1 -35.72 -0.91 18.85
CA MET A 1 -35.09 -1.41 17.61
C MET A 1 -34.03 -0.40 17.18
N SER A 2 -32.76 -0.82 17.06
CA SER A 2 -31.67 0.07 16.68
C SER A 2 -31.83 0.54 15.22
N ARG A 3 -31.30 1.73 14.89
CA ARG A 3 -31.32 2.26 13.51
C ARG A 3 -30.71 1.29 12.47
N SER A 4 -29.81 0.41 12.89
CA SER A 4 -29.21 -0.66 12.10
C SER A 4 -30.22 -1.75 11.71
N ALA A 5 -31.08 -2.18 12.62
CA ALA A 5 -32.09 -3.21 12.32
C ALA A 5 -33.19 -2.70 11.36
N ALA A 6 -33.55 -1.42 11.44
CA ALA A 6 -34.50 -0.81 10.51
C ALA A 6 -33.91 -0.70 9.09
N ALA A 7 -32.64 -0.36 8.95
CA ALA A 7 -31.96 -0.30 7.64
C ALA A 7 -31.80 -1.69 6.99
N ALA A 8 -31.49 -2.71 7.76
CA ALA A 8 -31.42 -4.09 7.28
C ALA A 8 -32.81 -4.59 6.84
N PHE A 9 -33.86 -4.31 7.60
CA PHE A 9 -35.23 -4.69 7.24
C PHE A 9 -35.71 -4.02 5.95
N THR A 10 -35.41 -2.72 5.76
CA THR A 10 -35.76 -1.98 4.54
C THR A 10 -35.07 -2.55 3.30
N ARG A 11 -33.79 -2.96 3.43
CA ARG A 11 -33.03 -3.59 2.33
C ARG A 11 -33.58 -4.98 1.97
N ILE A 12 -33.94 -5.80 2.95
CA ILE A 12 -34.54 -7.12 2.73
C ILE A 12 -35.92 -6.97 2.06
N LEU A 13 -36.73 -6.02 2.49
CA LEU A 13 -38.04 -5.76 1.94
C LEU A 13 -37.95 -5.26 0.49
N ALA A 14 -36.98 -4.38 0.17
CA ALA A 14 -36.74 -3.91 -1.20
C ALA A 14 -36.29 -5.05 -2.12
N ALA A 15 -35.41 -5.95 -1.64
CA ALA A 15 -34.94 -7.09 -2.40
C ALA A 15 -36.05 -8.11 -2.67
N LEU A 16 -36.93 -8.37 -1.69
CA LEU A 16 -38.10 -9.24 -1.85
C LEU A 16 -39.12 -8.67 -2.84
N LEU A 17 -39.39 -7.36 -2.78
CA LEU A 17 -40.28 -6.69 -3.74
C LEU A 17 -39.73 -6.75 -5.17
N THR A 18 -38.43 -6.57 -5.36
CA THR A 18 -37.80 -6.69 -6.70
C THR A 18 -37.88 -8.11 -7.22
N ALA A 19 -37.71 -9.11 -6.38
CA ALA A 19 -37.82 -10.52 -6.75
C ALA A 19 -39.29 -10.92 -7.15
N VAL A 20 -40.27 -10.38 -6.44
CA VAL A 20 -41.70 -10.63 -6.73
C VAL A 20 -42.14 -9.95 -8.03
N VAL A 21 -41.70 -8.73 -8.32
CA VAL A 21 -41.98 -8.02 -9.57
C VAL A 21 -41.32 -8.72 -10.76
N LEU A 22 -40.11 -9.24 -10.62
CA LEU A 22 -39.41 -10.00 -11.64
C LEU A 22 -40.09 -11.35 -11.92
N ALA A 23 -40.61 -12.02 -10.90
CA ALA A 23 -41.38 -13.27 -11.06
C ALA A 23 -42.74 -13.06 -11.78
N GLY A 24 -43.37 -11.89 -11.58
CA GLY A 24 -44.64 -11.53 -12.23
C GLY A 24 -44.53 -11.24 -13.75
N LEU A 25 -43.35 -10.91 -14.24
CA LEU A 25 -43.10 -10.62 -15.66
C LEU A 25 -42.80 -11.87 -16.51
N ILE A 26 -42.62 -13.04 -15.88
CA ILE A 26 -42.22 -14.30 -16.55
C ILE A 26 -43.41 -15.04 -17.15
N THR A 27 -44.64 -14.68 -16.83
CA THR A 27 -45.84 -15.43 -17.22
C THR A 27 -46.37 -15.15 -18.65
N VAL A 28 -45.73 -14.25 -19.44
CA VAL A 28 -46.32 -13.82 -20.75
C VAL A 28 -45.41 -14.04 -21.97
N ALA A 29 -44.17 -14.52 -21.84
CA ALA A 29 -43.28 -14.71 -23.01
C ALA A 29 -42.79 -16.16 -23.14
N GLY A 30 -42.97 -16.73 -24.32
CA GLY A 30 -42.81 -18.14 -24.65
C GLY A 30 -41.45 -18.80 -24.39
N VAL A 31 -41.46 -20.12 -24.44
CA VAL A 31 -40.45 -21.08 -23.96
C VAL A 31 -39.02 -20.88 -24.51
N GLU A 32 -38.83 -20.24 -25.65
CA GLU A 32 -37.49 -19.98 -26.21
C GLU A 32 -36.78 -18.76 -25.56
N ALA A 33 -37.53 -17.87 -24.93
CA ALA A 33 -36.95 -16.79 -24.12
C ALA A 33 -36.52 -17.28 -22.72
N ALA A 34 -37.08 -18.40 -22.24
CA ALA A 34 -36.90 -18.91 -20.88
C ALA A 34 -35.43 -19.35 -20.57
N THR A 35 -34.72 -19.89 -21.56
CA THR A 35 -33.31 -20.34 -21.33
C THR A 35 -32.32 -19.19 -21.27
N ARG A 36 -32.53 -18.15 -22.06
CA ARG A 36 -31.67 -16.93 -21.98
C ARG A 36 -32.02 -16.07 -20.75
N THR A 37 -33.31 -16.01 -20.41
CA THR A 37 -33.79 -15.29 -19.22
C THR A 37 -33.36 -15.99 -17.92
N SER A 38 -33.30 -17.33 -17.89
CA SER A 38 -32.85 -18.08 -16.71
C SER A 38 -31.36 -17.89 -16.42
N ALA A 39 -30.50 -17.73 -17.44
CA ALA A 39 -29.10 -17.42 -17.29
C ALA A 39 -28.90 -15.98 -16.77
N SER A 40 -29.65 -15.02 -17.32
CA SER A 40 -29.59 -13.63 -16.84
C SER A 40 -30.19 -13.43 -15.45
N LEU A 41 -31.22 -14.19 -15.10
CA LEU A 41 -31.81 -14.19 -13.74
C LEU A 41 -30.90 -14.85 -12.72
N ARG A 42 -30.17 -15.90 -13.08
CA ARG A 42 -29.13 -16.49 -12.22
C ARG A 42 -27.98 -15.51 -12.00
N SER A 43 -27.55 -14.82 -13.05
CA SER A 43 -26.53 -13.78 -12.94
C SER A 43 -27.00 -12.59 -12.11
N ALA A 44 -28.25 -12.14 -12.31
CA ALA A 44 -28.82 -11.04 -11.49
C ALA A 44 -29.10 -11.47 -10.05
N ALA A 45 -29.54 -12.70 -9.81
CA ALA A 45 -29.71 -13.25 -8.47
C ALA A 45 -28.37 -13.46 -7.76
N SER A 46 -27.34 -13.94 -8.46
CA SER A 46 -25.99 -14.03 -7.92
C SER A 46 -25.41 -12.65 -7.59
N GLY A 47 -25.65 -11.65 -8.45
CA GLY A 47 -25.28 -10.26 -8.19
C GLY A 47 -26.04 -9.65 -7.00
N ALA A 48 -27.35 -9.96 -6.85
CA ALA A 48 -28.16 -9.50 -5.73
C ALA A 48 -27.76 -10.18 -4.39
N ILE A 49 -27.38 -11.47 -4.44
CA ILE A 49 -26.86 -12.19 -3.27
C ILE A 49 -25.49 -11.66 -2.90
N ALA A 50 -24.63 -11.33 -3.87
CA ALA A 50 -23.34 -10.68 -3.61
C ALA A 50 -23.49 -9.28 -3.00
N LEU A 51 -24.57 -8.56 -3.34
CA LEU A 51 -24.94 -7.27 -2.72
C LEU A 51 -25.50 -7.41 -1.29
N LEU A 52 -25.94 -8.63 -0.90
CA LEU A 52 -26.46 -8.94 0.43
C LEU A 52 -25.41 -9.62 1.34
N SER A 53 -24.32 -10.13 0.77
CA SER A 53 -23.21 -10.64 1.57
C SER A 53 -22.34 -9.47 2.04
N GLU A 54 -22.17 -9.35 3.34
CA GLU A 54 -21.29 -8.34 3.94
C GLU A 54 -19.86 -8.57 3.48
N GLN A 55 -19.26 -7.56 2.85
CA GLN A 55 -17.85 -7.62 2.46
C GLN A 55 -16.99 -7.59 3.72
N ALA A 56 -16.22 -8.62 3.95
CA ALA A 56 -15.39 -8.72 5.13
C ALA A 56 -14.01 -8.07 4.90
N ALA A 57 -13.46 -7.46 5.95
CA ALA A 57 -12.07 -7.06 6.03
C ALA A 57 -11.41 -7.78 7.21
N LEU A 58 -10.47 -8.67 6.95
CA LEU A 58 -9.66 -9.32 7.96
C LEU A 58 -8.63 -8.32 8.47
N VAL A 59 -8.78 -7.86 9.71
CA VAL A 59 -7.97 -6.81 10.32
C VAL A 59 -6.98 -7.44 11.29
N MET A 60 -5.70 -7.31 11.00
CA MET A 60 -4.59 -7.69 11.88
C MET A 60 -4.00 -6.47 12.59
N ASN A 61 -3.19 -6.70 13.62
CA ASN A 61 -2.43 -5.65 14.30
C ASN A 61 -0.91 -5.83 14.07
N GLY A 62 -0.05 -5.15 14.80
CA GLY A 62 1.40 -5.19 14.65
C GLY A 62 2.13 -5.82 15.83
N THR A 63 3.45 -5.87 15.76
CA THR A 63 4.32 -6.38 16.82
C THR A 63 3.97 -5.74 18.17
N PHE A 64 3.92 -6.52 19.23
CA PHE A 64 3.50 -6.23 20.60
C PHE A 64 1.97 -6.18 20.83
N GLU A 65 1.17 -6.18 19.78
CA GLU A 65 -0.28 -5.99 19.86
C GLU A 65 -0.99 -7.18 19.19
N PRO A 66 -0.89 -8.41 19.73
CA PRO A 66 -1.55 -9.58 19.13
C PRO A 66 -3.09 -9.50 19.25
N VAL A 67 -3.58 -8.70 20.19
CA VAL A 67 -5.03 -8.53 20.39
C VAL A 67 -5.57 -7.46 19.46
N VAL A 68 -6.54 -7.85 18.66
CA VAL A 68 -7.24 -6.95 17.74
C VAL A 68 -8.51 -6.45 18.41
N THR A 69 -8.47 -5.23 18.94
CA THR A 69 -9.61 -4.67 19.67
C THR A 69 -10.69 -4.13 18.73
N PRO A 70 -11.97 -4.03 19.17
CA PRO A 70 -13.02 -3.37 18.38
C PRO A 70 -12.69 -1.91 18.05
N THR A 71 -11.98 -1.20 18.91
CA THR A 71 -11.53 0.18 18.68
C THR A 71 -10.50 0.25 17.56
N TRP A 72 -9.52 -0.67 17.56
CA TRP A 72 -8.55 -0.80 16.47
C TRP A 72 -9.23 -1.07 15.14
N ILE A 73 -10.16 -2.04 15.10
CA ILE A 73 -10.92 -2.35 13.90
C ILE A 73 -11.66 -1.10 13.39
N ALA A 74 -12.37 -0.39 14.28
CA ALA A 74 -13.12 0.82 13.89
C ALA A 74 -12.19 1.88 13.28
N GLN A 75 -11.04 2.17 13.89
CA GLN A 75 -10.06 3.14 13.40
C GLN A 75 -9.46 2.72 12.05
N VAL A 76 -9.12 1.44 11.88
CA VAL A 76 -8.61 0.89 10.62
C VAL A 76 -9.66 1.00 9.51
N MET A 77 -10.90 0.63 9.80
CA MET A 77 -11.97 0.68 8.81
C MET A 77 -12.30 2.10 8.38
N GLU A 78 -12.35 3.05 9.32
CA GLU A 78 -12.65 4.45 9.07
C GLU A 78 -11.54 5.16 8.29
N ASN A 79 -10.30 4.97 8.69
CA ASN A 79 -9.18 5.77 8.18
C ASN A 79 -8.40 5.13 7.04
N MET A 80 -8.47 3.79 6.88
CA MET A 80 -7.64 3.03 5.95
C MET A 80 -8.44 2.19 4.95
N VAL A 81 -9.19 1.19 5.41
CA VAL A 81 -9.78 0.15 4.53
C VAL A 81 -10.92 0.70 3.70
N ASN A 82 -11.93 1.31 4.31
CA ASN A 82 -13.09 1.83 3.58
C ASN A 82 -12.71 2.98 2.62
N PRO A 83 -11.85 3.94 3.00
CA PRO A 83 -11.36 4.93 2.05
C PRO A 83 -10.53 4.34 0.90
N ALA A 84 -9.73 3.30 1.18
CA ALA A 84 -8.89 2.65 0.17
C ALA A 84 -9.69 1.88 -0.88
N LEU A 85 -10.79 1.23 -0.47
CA LEU A 85 -11.53 0.24 -1.26
C LEU A 85 -12.93 0.71 -1.67
N GLY A 86 -13.30 1.96 -1.40
CA GLY A 86 -14.60 2.54 -1.79
C GLY A 86 -15.74 2.24 -0.82
N GLY A 87 -15.45 1.71 0.36
CA GLY A 87 -16.43 1.49 1.42
C GLY A 87 -17.17 0.14 1.36
N GLY A 88 -18.05 -0.07 2.33
CA GLY A 88 -18.93 -1.26 2.39
C GLY A 88 -18.32 -2.48 3.07
N TYR A 89 -17.06 -2.42 3.52
CA TYR A 89 -16.42 -3.49 4.25
C TYR A 89 -16.73 -3.42 5.74
N ILE A 90 -16.90 -4.60 6.35
CA ILE A 90 -17.04 -4.78 7.79
C ILE A 90 -15.78 -5.45 8.32
N GLY A 91 -15.14 -4.81 9.29
CA GLY A 91 -13.93 -5.32 9.90
C GLY A 91 -14.19 -6.54 10.77
N GLU A 92 -13.42 -7.59 10.53
CA GLU A 92 -13.37 -8.81 11.35
C GLU A 92 -11.98 -8.95 11.98
N GLU A 93 -11.96 -9.37 13.23
CA GLU A 93 -10.72 -9.69 13.91
C GLU A 93 -9.98 -10.84 13.23
N MET A 94 -8.68 -10.62 12.98
CA MET A 94 -7.76 -11.67 12.54
C MET A 94 -6.54 -11.67 13.45
N THR A 95 -6.54 -12.55 14.44
CA THR A 95 -5.45 -12.66 15.41
C THR A 95 -4.29 -13.45 14.83
N THR A 96 -3.09 -12.87 14.91
CA THR A 96 -1.80 -13.45 14.56
C THR A 96 -0.83 -13.28 15.73
N PRO A 97 0.27 -14.03 15.85
CA PRO A 97 1.11 -13.99 17.04
C PRO A 97 1.73 -12.61 17.34
N GLU A 98 2.15 -11.87 16.33
CA GLU A 98 2.76 -10.53 16.41
C GLU A 98 3.95 -10.45 17.40
N GLU A 99 4.70 -11.54 17.51
CA GLU A 99 5.81 -11.72 18.43
C GLU A 99 7.17 -11.47 17.76
N PHE A 100 8.13 -10.99 18.53
CA PHE A 100 9.49 -10.71 18.09
C PHE A 100 10.48 -10.98 19.21
N TRP A 101 10.77 -12.25 19.50
CA TRP A 101 11.78 -12.61 20.50
C TRP A 101 13.16 -11.98 20.18
N PRO A 102 13.89 -11.47 21.17
CA PRO A 102 13.55 -11.28 22.57
C PRO A 102 12.89 -9.92 22.88
N VAL A 103 12.51 -9.15 21.84
CA VAL A 103 12.07 -7.76 21.93
C VAL A 103 10.66 -7.66 22.51
N SER A 104 9.75 -8.56 22.11
CA SER A 104 8.38 -8.61 22.63
C SER A 104 8.27 -9.40 23.95
N GLY A 105 9.12 -10.41 24.15
CA GLY A 105 9.15 -11.21 25.38
C GLY A 105 10.21 -12.30 25.32
N LEU A 106 10.62 -12.80 26.50
CA LEU A 106 11.66 -13.82 26.59
C LEU A 106 11.19 -15.22 26.16
N PHE A 107 9.91 -15.48 26.14
CA PHE A 107 9.30 -16.77 25.77
C PHE A 107 8.52 -16.71 24.48
N ASP A 108 8.55 -15.58 23.78
CA ASP A 108 7.86 -15.34 22.54
C ASP A 108 8.50 -16.10 21.36
N LEU A 109 7.76 -16.19 20.28
CA LEU A 109 8.28 -16.71 19.02
C LEU A 109 9.36 -15.76 18.46
N THR A 110 10.33 -16.32 17.78
CA THR A 110 11.21 -15.50 16.94
C THR A 110 10.42 -14.88 15.80
N PHE A 111 10.87 -13.73 15.32
CA PHE A 111 10.16 -12.96 14.28
C PHE A 111 9.77 -13.80 13.05
N ASN A 112 10.68 -14.64 12.56
CA ASN A 112 10.39 -15.54 11.44
C ASN A 112 9.35 -16.61 11.75
N LYS A 113 9.34 -17.16 12.97
CA LYS A 113 8.31 -18.12 13.39
C LYS A 113 6.95 -17.47 13.54
N SER A 114 6.91 -16.26 14.12
CA SER A 114 5.70 -15.47 14.25
C SER A 114 5.08 -15.16 12.88
N ILE A 115 5.88 -14.68 11.92
CA ILE A 115 5.43 -14.46 10.54
C ILE A 115 4.93 -15.74 9.89
N LYS A 116 5.65 -16.86 10.06
CA LYS A 116 5.25 -18.15 9.48
C LYS A 116 3.90 -18.61 10.02
N VAL A 117 3.74 -18.65 11.34
CA VAL A 117 2.47 -19.02 11.98
C VAL A 117 1.34 -18.07 11.58
N GLY A 118 1.61 -16.76 11.60
CA GLY A 118 0.63 -15.75 11.19
C GLY A 118 0.20 -15.92 9.72
N SER A 119 1.12 -16.25 8.82
CA SER A 119 0.79 -16.49 7.40
C SER A 119 -0.05 -17.75 7.21
N GLU A 120 0.26 -18.84 7.94
CA GLU A 120 -0.54 -20.07 7.90
C GLU A 120 -1.97 -19.85 8.43
N LEU A 121 -2.12 -19.05 9.50
CA LEU A 121 -3.43 -18.69 10.05
C LEU A 121 -4.22 -17.80 9.09
N LEU A 122 -3.57 -16.81 8.47
CA LEU A 122 -4.21 -15.91 7.51
C LEU A 122 -4.66 -16.67 6.26
N ASP A 123 -3.80 -17.52 5.68
CA ASP A 123 -4.14 -18.36 4.53
C ASP A 123 -5.36 -19.22 4.83
N ALA A 124 -5.36 -19.94 5.94
CA ALA A 124 -6.52 -20.75 6.35
C ALA A 124 -7.82 -19.92 6.45
N ARG A 125 -7.74 -18.69 6.99
CA ARG A 125 -8.91 -17.82 7.12
C ARG A 125 -9.38 -17.27 5.78
N VAL A 126 -8.46 -16.88 4.91
CA VAL A 126 -8.76 -16.44 3.53
C VAL A 126 -9.41 -17.57 2.74
N GLN A 127 -8.86 -18.78 2.79
CA GLN A 127 -9.43 -19.95 2.12
C GLN A 127 -10.84 -20.30 2.65
N GLU A 128 -11.06 -20.22 3.96
CA GLU A 128 -12.39 -20.41 4.56
C GLU A 128 -13.41 -19.40 3.99
N LYS A 129 -13.03 -18.11 3.89
CA LYS A 129 -13.89 -17.06 3.33
C LYS A 129 -14.17 -17.30 1.85
N LEU A 130 -13.17 -17.63 1.06
CA LEU A 130 -13.30 -17.89 -0.36
C LEU A 130 -14.15 -19.14 -0.66
N GLN A 131 -14.08 -20.17 0.18
CA GLN A 131 -14.90 -21.36 0.05
C GLN A 131 -16.37 -21.08 0.42
N SER A 132 -16.60 -20.31 1.49
CA SER A 132 -17.96 -19.98 1.94
C SER A 132 -18.67 -18.96 1.06
N SER A 133 -17.92 -18.03 0.46
CA SER A 133 -18.47 -16.93 -0.34
C SER A 133 -17.52 -16.55 -1.50
N PRO A 134 -17.40 -17.36 -2.55
CA PRO A 134 -16.36 -17.23 -3.58
C PRO A 134 -16.39 -15.91 -4.39
N GLN A 135 -17.54 -15.24 -4.43
CA GLN A 135 -17.74 -14.02 -5.22
C GLN A 135 -17.81 -12.75 -4.35
N THR A 136 -17.73 -12.89 -3.04
CA THR A 136 -17.81 -11.75 -2.13
C THR A 136 -16.44 -11.13 -1.99
N PRO A 137 -16.29 -9.81 -2.22
CA PRO A 137 -15.01 -9.12 -2.00
C PRO A 137 -14.51 -9.30 -0.57
N LEU A 138 -13.24 -9.64 -0.45
CA LEU A 138 -12.53 -9.80 0.81
C LEU A 138 -11.37 -8.80 0.86
N ALA A 139 -11.25 -8.07 1.95
CA ALA A 139 -10.09 -7.25 2.22
C ALA A 139 -9.18 -7.91 3.27
N VAL A 140 -7.87 -7.76 3.11
CA VAL A 140 -6.86 -8.13 4.10
C VAL A 140 -6.10 -6.87 4.50
N PHE A 141 -6.21 -6.48 5.76
CA PHE A 141 -5.45 -5.36 6.31
C PHE A 141 -4.31 -5.87 7.17
N GLY A 142 -3.10 -5.37 6.88
CA GLY A 142 -1.91 -5.65 7.69
C GLY A 142 -1.18 -4.37 8.10
N TYR A 143 -0.74 -4.33 9.36
CA TYR A 143 0.06 -3.25 9.94
C TYR A 143 1.40 -3.77 10.43
N SER A 144 2.52 -3.11 10.06
CA SER A 144 3.83 -3.49 10.57
C SER A 144 4.19 -4.95 10.24
N GLN A 145 4.33 -5.81 11.25
CA GLN A 145 4.62 -7.24 11.08
C GLN A 145 3.53 -7.94 10.27
N SER A 146 2.24 -7.67 10.55
CA SER A 146 1.17 -8.29 9.77
C SER A 146 1.06 -7.75 8.33
N ALA A 147 1.65 -6.59 8.02
CA ALA A 147 1.82 -6.18 6.62
C ALA A 147 2.77 -7.13 5.86
N ILE A 148 3.77 -7.70 6.55
CA ILE A 148 4.63 -8.77 6.00
C ILE A 148 3.81 -10.04 5.79
N ILE A 149 2.99 -10.43 6.78
CA ILE A 149 2.09 -11.60 6.71
C ILE A 149 1.14 -11.46 5.51
N ALA A 150 0.49 -10.31 5.36
CA ALA A 150 -0.39 -10.01 4.23
C ALA A 150 0.35 -10.01 2.88
N ALA A 151 1.60 -9.54 2.83
CA ALA A 151 2.42 -9.60 1.62
C ALA A 151 2.84 -11.04 1.25
N VAL A 152 3.04 -11.91 2.23
CA VAL A 152 3.25 -13.35 2.01
C VAL A 152 2.00 -13.97 1.42
N GLU A 153 0.83 -13.70 2.00
CA GLU A 153 -0.46 -14.19 1.51
C GLU A 153 -0.74 -13.72 0.08
N LYS A 154 -0.53 -12.44 -0.22
CA LYS A 154 -0.64 -11.91 -1.58
C LYS A 154 0.20 -12.72 -2.58
N ARG A 155 1.42 -13.10 -2.21
CA ARG A 155 2.30 -13.92 -3.05
C ARG A 155 1.79 -15.36 -3.20
N THR A 156 1.29 -15.94 -2.11
CA THR A 156 0.70 -17.28 -2.10
C THR A 156 -0.47 -17.36 -3.05
N LEU A 157 -1.44 -16.46 -2.91
CA LEU A 157 -2.58 -16.34 -3.82
C LEU A 157 -2.16 -16.05 -5.26
N ALA A 158 -1.18 -15.18 -5.49
CA ALA A 158 -0.68 -14.91 -6.85
C ALA A 158 -0.08 -16.16 -7.50
N THR A 159 0.53 -17.05 -6.72
CA THR A 159 1.05 -18.33 -7.22
C THR A 159 -0.09 -19.32 -7.48
N GLU A 160 -1.06 -19.40 -6.59
CA GLU A 160 -2.23 -20.26 -6.71
C GLU A 160 -3.08 -19.91 -7.95
N TYR A 161 -3.31 -18.61 -8.17
CA TYR A 161 -4.13 -18.12 -9.28
C TYR A 161 -3.34 -17.80 -10.57
N ALA A 162 -2.04 -18.13 -10.65
CA ALA A 162 -1.18 -17.79 -11.79
C ALA A 162 -1.69 -18.31 -13.15
N ASN A 163 -2.41 -19.43 -13.15
CA ASN A 163 -2.95 -20.05 -14.37
C ASN A 163 -4.50 -20.14 -14.34
N SER A 164 -5.15 -19.38 -13.46
CA SER A 164 -6.60 -19.38 -13.32
C SER A 164 -7.21 -18.29 -14.19
N GLU A 165 -8.30 -18.63 -14.91
CA GLU A 165 -9.10 -17.64 -15.65
C GLU A 165 -9.94 -16.77 -14.69
N VAL A 166 -10.20 -17.24 -13.48
CA VAL A 166 -10.97 -16.54 -12.46
C VAL A 166 -10.04 -16.25 -11.29
N VAL A 167 -9.95 -15.00 -10.90
CA VAL A 167 -9.14 -14.53 -9.77
C VAL A 167 -10.05 -14.32 -8.56
N ALA A 168 -9.57 -14.73 -7.37
CA ALA A 168 -10.28 -14.48 -6.13
C ALA A 168 -10.47 -12.96 -5.89
N PRO A 169 -11.64 -12.53 -5.39
CA PRO A 169 -11.93 -11.11 -5.16
C PRO A 169 -11.28 -10.61 -3.85
N VAL A 170 -9.96 -10.73 -3.75
CA VAL A 170 -9.19 -10.33 -2.57
C VAL A 170 -8.44 -9.03 -2.86
N SER A 171 -8.47 -8.10 -1.91
CA SER A 171 -7.70 -6.84 -1.96
C SER A 171 -6.87 -6.68 -0.68
N PHE A 172 -5.73 -6.01 -0.78
CA PHE A 172 -4.82 -5.81 0.34
C PHE A 172 -4.68 -4.34 0.70
N VAL A 173 -4.67 -4.03 2.00
CA VAL A 173 -4.36 -2.71 2.54
C VAL A 173 -3.22 -2.86 3.54
N LEU A 174 -2.06 -2.30 3.22
CA LEU A 174 -0.83 -2.44 4.00
C LEU A 174 -0.46 -1.10 4.61
N MET A 175 -0.20 -1.07 5.90
CA MET A 175 0.17 0.13 6.64
C MET A 175 1.52 -0.07 7.34
N GLY A 176 2.44 0.89 7.20
CA GLY A 176 3.75 0.78 7.84
C GLY A 176 4.54 -0.45 7.38
N ASN A 177 4.50 -0.79 6.12
CA ASN A 177 4.96 -2.06 5.55
C ASN A 177 6.51 -2.14 5.46
N PRO A 178 7.18 -3.03 6.22
CA PRO A 178 8.62 -3.21 6.14
C PRO A 178 9.11 -3.77 4.78
N TYR A 179 8.21 -4.39 4.01
CA TYR A 179 8.47 -4.88 2.65
C TYR A 179 7.98 -3.93 1.54
N ARG A 180 7.65 -2.65 1.88
CA ARG A 180 7.38 -1.63 0.85
C ARG A 180 8.56 -1.56 -0.13
N PRO A 181 8.35 -1.66 -1.47
CA PRO A 181 9.43 -1.80 -2.44
C PRO A 181 10.45 -0.65 -2.40
N ASN A 182 9.97 0.60 -2.37
CA ASN A 182 10.81 1.79 -2.18
C ASN A 182 10.51 2.41 -0.81
N GLY A 183 11.37 2.17 0.15
CA GLY A 183 11.28 2.71 1.52
C GLY A 183 11.27 1.66 2.62
N GLY A 184 10.72 0.47 2.39
CA GLY A 184 10.67 -0.57 3.41
C GLY A 184 12.05 -1.00 3.90
N PHE A 185 12.26 -1.03 5.21
CA PHE A 185 13.54 -1.40 5.84
C PHE A 185 14.07 -2.75 5.35
N LEU A 186 13.21 -3.75 5.27
CA LEU A 186 13.59 -5.09 4.81
C LEU A 186 13.82 -5.13 3.29
N SER A 187 13.15 -4.28 2.53
CA SER A 187 13.41 -4.11 1.10
C SER A 187 14.74 -3.39 0.86
N ARG A 188 15.08 -2.40 1.68
CA ARG A 188 16.35 -1.66 1.62
C ARG A 188 17.54 -2.55 1.96
N ILE A 189 17.41 -3.40 3.00
CA ILE A 189 18.51 -4.20 3.55
C ILE A 189 18.15 -5.69 3.48
N PRO A 190 18.36 -6.37 2.34
CA PRO A 190 17.99 -7.79 2.16
C PRO A 190 18.65 -8.74 3.13
N LEU A 191 19.83 -8.38 3.65
CA LEU A 191 20.50 -9.19 4.68
C LEU A 191 19.65 -9.23 5.96
N MET A 192 19.08 -8.08 6.37
CA MET A 192 18.16 -8.03 7.53
C MET A 192 16.87 -8.80 7.24
N ALA A 193 16.33 -8.72 6.03
CA ALA A 193 15.19 -9.55 5.64
C ALA A 193 15.48 -11.03 5.84
N ARG A 194 16.64 -11.53 5.36
CA ARG A 194 17.04 -12.92 5.56
C ARG A 194 17.18 -13.31 7.03
N VAL A 195 17.81 -12.46 7.83
CA VAL A 195 18.04 -12.74 9.25
C VAL A 195 16.72 -12.74 10.02
N LEU A 196 15.86 -11.75 9.79
CA LEU A 196 14.64 -11.57 10.57
C LEU A 196 13.51 -12.48 10.11
N THR A 197 13.34 -12.71 8.80
CA THR A 197 12.19 -13.48 8.29
C THR A 197 12.54 -14.88 7.81
N SER A 198 13.83 -15.24 7.79
CA SER A 198 14.34 -16.49 7.21
C SER A 198 13.88 -16.70 5.75
N SER A 199 13.32 -15.69 5.10
CA SER A 199 12.89 -15.76 3.71
C SER A 199 14.08 -15.56 2.77
N THR A 200 14.31 -16.53 1.90
CA THR A 200 15.30 -16.39 0.81
C THR A 200 14.69 -15.85 -0.46
N HIS A 201 13.36 -15.85 -0.58
CA HIS A 201 12.64 -15.58 -1.83
C HIS A 201 11.87 -14.27 -1.82
N MET A 202 11.40 -13.79 -0.67
CA MET A 202 10.67 -12.53 -0.57
C MET A 202 11.56 -11.41 -0.03
N THR A 203 11.74 -10.38 -0.84
CA THR A 203 12.56 -9.21 -0.48
C THR A 203 11.78 -7.90 -0.59
N SER A 204 10.53 -7.96 -1.04
CA SER A 204 9.59 -6.86 -1.14
C SER A 204 8.18 -7.39 -1.40
N THR A 205 7.16 -6.60 -1.12
CA THR A 205 5.78 -6.88 -1.54
C THR A 205 5.71 -6.94 -3.06
N PRO A 206 5.10 -7.99 -3.65
CA PRO A 206 4.95 -8.09 -5.11
C PRO A 206 4.00 -7.00 -5.63
N THR A 207 4.27 -6.50 -6.85
CA THR A 207 3.52 -5.43 -7.51
C THR A 207 3.00 -5.81 -8.89
N ASP A 208 3.12 -7.06 -9.25
CA ASP A 208 2.77 -7.66 -10.55
C ASP A 208 1.81 -8.84 -10.39
N THR A 209 0.85 -8.71 -9.48
CA THR A 209 -0.16 -9.71 -9.18
C THR A 209 -1.54 -9.26 -9.66
N PRO A 210 -2.54 -10.15 -9.74
CA PRO A 210 -3.91 -9.75 -10.04
C PRO A 210 -4.65 -9.10 -8.85
N PHE A 211 -4.00 -8.94 -7.69
CA PHE A 211 -4.62 -8.50 -6.44
C PHE A 211 -4.36 -7.02 -6.17
N MET A 212 -5.44 -6.22 -6.23
CA MET A 212 -5.35 -4.79 -5.89
C MET A 212 -4.77 -4.59 -4.50
N THR A 213 -3.82 -3.68 -4.39
CA THR A 213 -3.16 -3.37 -3.12
C THR A 213 -3.12 -1.87 -2.90
N VAL A 214 -3.31 -1.45 -1.65
CA VAL A 214 -3.03 -0.10 -1.18
C VAL A 214 -1.94 -0.18 -0.12
N ASP A 215 -0.86 0.58 -0.28
CA ASP A 215 0.28 0.60 0.64
C ASP A 215 0.46 2.01 1.19
N ILE A 216 0.36 2.17 2.52
CA ILE A 216 0.32 3.44 3.23
C ILE A 216 1.58 3.58 4.06
N ALA A 217 2.38 4.60 3.79
CA ALA A 217 3.58 4.92 4.55
C ALA A 217 3.60 6.37 5.01
N ARG A 218 4.08 6.61 6.24
CA ARG A 218 4.40 7.95 6.74
C ARG A 218 5.87 8.25 6.47
N GLN A 219 6.15 9.50 6.11
CA GLN A 219 7.52 9.97 5.92
C GLN A 219 8.36 9.77 7.20
N TYR A 220 9.57 9.28 7.04
CA TYR A 220 10.53 8.94 8.08
C TYR A 220 10.14 7.78 9.00
N ASP A 221 9.10 7.03 8.68
CA ASP A 221 8.81 5.77 9.38
C ASP A 221 10.00 4.81 9.23
N LEU A 222 10.55 4.37 10.36
CA LEU A 222 11.72 3.47 10.38
C LEU A 222 11.52 2.22 9.51
N TRP A 223 10.31 1.65 9.53
CA TRP A 223 10.02 0.38 8.84
C TRP A 223 9.57 0.56 7.40
N ALA A 224 8.82 1.63 7.10
CA ALA A 224 8.20 1.83 5.78
C ALA A 224 8.86 2.92 4.92
N ASP A 225 9.68 3.80 5.52
CA ASP A 225 10.41 4.89 4.84
C ASP A 225 11.84 5.02 5.36
N PHE A 226 12.63 3.96 5.24
CA PHE A 226 14.04 3.92 5.62
C PHE A 226 14.93 4.62 4.58
N PRO A 227 16.02 5.31 4.99
CA PRO A 227 16.93 6.02 4.08
C PRO A 227 17.48 5.17 2.95
N THR A 228 17.64 5.78 1.77
CA THR A 228 18.29 5.18 0.61
C THR A 228 19.81 5.16 0.77
N TYR A 229 20.36 6.18 1.43
CA TYR A 229 21.81 6.42 1.57
C TYR A 229 22.24 6.45 3.05
N PRO A 230 22.48 5.27 3.68
CA PRO A 230 22.75 5.16 5.11
C PRO A 230 24.12 5.68 5.56
N LEU A 231 24.94 6.28 4.70
CA LEU A 231 26.09 7.10 5.14
C LEU A 231 25.67 8.50 5.58
N ASN A 232 24.44 8.92 5.34
CA ASN A 232 23.89 10.14 5.91
C ASN A 232 23.41 9.87 7.34
N LEU A 233 24.30 10.07 8.31
CA LEU A 233 24.01 9.81 9.72
C LEU A 233 22.82 10.62 10.26
N LEU A 234 22.56 11.82 9.72
CA LEU A 234 21.38 12.61 10.13
C LEU A 234 20.09 11.92 9.72
N SER A 235 20.06 11.35 8.51
CA SER A 235 18.91 10.57 8.05
C SER A 235 18.71 9.30 8.88
N ASP A 236 19.81 8.62 9.23
CA ASP A 236 19.76 7.39 10.01
C ASP A 236 19.29 7.67 11.45
N ILE A 237 19.82 8.72 12.09
CA ILE A 237 19.35 9.15 13.41
C ILE A 237 17.87 9.53 13.34
N ASN A 238 17.48 10.32 12.35
CA ASN A 238 16.08 10.70 12.17
C ASN A 238 15.18 9.48 11.94
N SER A 239 15.61 8.51 11.14
CA SER A 239 14.89 7.26 10.89
C SER A 239 14.80 6.39 12.15
N LEU A 240 15.84 6.36 12.99
CA LEU A 240 15.79 5.62 14.26
C LEU A 240 14.70 6.20 15.18
N PHE A 241 14.62 7.53 15.31
CA PHE A 241 13.50 8.18 15.99
C PHE A 241 12.18 8.04 15.24
N GLY A 242 12.24 7.72 13.95
CA GLY A 242 11.09 7.43 13.09
C GLY A 242 10.29 6.18 13.50
N VAL A 243 10.78 5.40 14.47
CA VAL A 243 9.96 4.37 15.14
C VAL A 243 8.69 5.00 15.73
N ILE A 244 8.73 6.26 16.14
CA ILE A 244 7.57 7.02 16.64
C ILE A 244 6.61 7.32 15.49
N ASN A 245 7.10 7.60 14.30
CA ASN A 245 6.28 7.79 13.09
C ASN A 245 5.62 6.50 12.59
N HIS A 246 6.02 5.35 13.12
CA HIS A 246 5.38 4.08 12.82
C HIS A 246 4.00 3.93 13.47
N TRP A 247 3.65 4.76 14.45
CA TRP A 247 2.32 4.78 15.05
C TRP A 247 1.37 5.65 14.23
N TYR A 248 0.48 5.01 13.48
CA TYR A 248 -0.41 5.66 12.52
C TYR A 248 -1.76 6.06 13.12
N LEU A 249 -2.29 5.24 14.02
CA LEU A 249 -3.62 5.40 14.61
C LEU A 249 -3.54 5.61 16.12
N PRO A 250 -4.53 6.28 16.73
CA PRO A 250 -4.49 6.63 18.15
C PRO A 250 -4.31 5.44 19.08
N GLU A 251 -4.85 4.26 18.75
CA GLU A 251 -4.71 3.06 19.58
C GLU A 251 -3.30 2.47 19.54
N SER A 252 -2.60 2.61 18.40
CA SER A 252 -1.21 2.16 18.29
C SER A 252 -0.23 3.08 19.03
N VAL A 253 -0.63 4.30 19.41
CA VAL A 253 0.27 5.29 20.04
C VAL A 253 0.42 5.03 21.53
N ASN A 254 1.67 4.88 21.97
CA ASN A 254 1.97 4.85 23.40
C ASN A 254 1.30 6.03 24.12
N PRO A 255 0.56 5.81 25.24
CA PRO A 255 -0.16 6.87 25.94
C PRO A 255 0.67 8.11 26.31
N LEU A 256 1.99 7.93 26.56
CA LEU A 256 2.92 9.02 26.87
C LEU A 256 3.21 9.92 25.66
N LEU A 257 2.95 9.45 24.45
CA LEU A 257 3.26 10.13 23.20
C LEU A 257 1.99 10.59 22.46
N LYS A 258 0.81 10.39 23.07
CA LYS A 258 -0.47 10.89 22.53
C LYS A 258 -0.40 12.40 22.33
N GLY A 259 -0.77 12.85 21.11
CA GLY A 259 -0.72 14.26 20.72
C GLY A 259 0.59 14.74 20.10
N LEU A 260 1.67 13.95 20.19
CA LEU A 260 2.93 14.26 19.48
C LEU A 260 2.93 13.74 18.05
N VAL A 261 2.27 12.61 17.83
CA VAL A 261 2.17 11.98 16.52
C VAL A 261 0.72 12.13 16.03
N PRO A 262 0.50 12.85 14.92
CA PRO A 262 -0.84 12.99 14.36
C PRO A 262 -1.40 11.64 13.90
N THR A 263 -2.69 11.44 14.02
CA THR A 263 -3.40 10.34 13.35
C THR A 263 -3.19 10.43 11.83
N VAL A 264 -3.14 9.29 11.17
CA VAL A 264 -3.13 9.22 9.71
C VAL A 264 -4.50 8.79 9.22
N SER A 265 -5.03 9.50 8.24
CA SER A 265 -6.17 9.08 7.45
C SER A 265 -5.87 9.25 5.97
N ILE A 266 -6.32 8.32 5.15
CA ILE A 266 -6.30 8.47 3.69
C ILE A 266 -7.66 8.89 3.12
N ASP A 267 -8.65 9.13 3.98
CA ASP A 267 -9.94 9.70 3.60
C ASP A 267 -9.84 11.23 3.46
N PRO A 268 -10.03 11.80 2.26
CA PRO A 268 -10.01 13.24 2.07
C PRO A 268 -11.07 14.02 2.87
N ALA A 269 -12.12 13.32 3.34
CA ALA A 269 -13.17 13.91 4.20
C ALA A 269 -12.80 13.93 5.69
N SER A 270 -11.77 13.18 6.09
CA SER A 270 -11.31 13.10 7.47
C SER A 270 -10.56 14.38 7.89
N PRO A 271 -10.75 14.88 9.13
CA PRO A 271 -9.92 15.96 9.67
C PRO A 271 -8.45 15.60 9.82
N ASP A 272 -8.14 14.32 9.88
CA ASP A 272 -6.77 13.78 9.98
C ASP A 272 -6.08 13.59 8.61
N TYR A 273 -6.80 13.84 7.50
CA TYR A 273 -6.22 13.80 6.17
C TYR A 273 -5.28 14.98 5.92
N LEU A 274 -4.08 14.69 5.47
CA LEU A 274 -3.11 15.71 5.07
C LEU A 274 -3.21 15.95 3.56
N PRO A 275 -3.63 17.17 3.11
CA PRO A 275 -3.75 17.50 1.67
C PRO A 275 -2.43 17.39 0.89
N THR A 276 -1.30 17.34 1.60
CA THR A 276 0.04 17.15 1.02
C THR A 276 0.42 15.66 0.89
N THR A 277 -0.48 14.74 1.26
CA THR A 277 -0.30 13.31 1.00
C THR A 277 -0.17 13.07 -0.50
N THR A 278 0.90 12.38 -0.90
CA THR A 278 1.09 12.01 -2.30
C THR A 278 0.55 10.62 -2.57
N VAL A 279 -0.08 10.47 -3.73
CA VAL A 279 -0.64 9.20 -4.19
C VAL A 279 -0.03 8.85 -5.53
N ALA A 280 0.49 7.64 -5.66
CA ALA A 280 1.11 7.14 -6.88
C ALA A 280 0.73 5.68 -7.10
N SER A 281 0.56 5.25 -8.35
CA SER A 281 0.28 3.85 -8.69
C SER A 281 1.49 3.23 -9.37
N TYR A 282 1.75 1.96 -9.05
CA TYR A 282 2.78 1.15 -9.70
C TYR A 282 2.35 -0.33 -9.70
N GLY A 283 2.21 -0.92 -10.88
CA GLY A 283 1.66 -2.26 -11.05
C GLY A 283 0.24 -2.35 -10.48
N ASP A 284 0.00 -3.32 -9.64
CA ASP A 284 -1.27 -3.56 -8.95
C ASP A 284 -1.48 -2.72 -7.68
N THR A 285 -0.51 -1.87 -7.32
CA THR A 285 -0.46 -1.21 -6.01
C THR A 285 -0.60 0.31 -6.13
N THR A 286 -1.48 0.88 -5.29
CA THR A 286 -1.58 2.32 -5.05
C THR A 286 -0.85 2.67 -3.75
N TYR A 287 0.08 3.61 -3.83
CA TYR A 287 0.94 4.03 -2.73
C TYR A 287 0.49 5.38 -2.19
N TYR A 288 0.15 5.43 -0.91
CA TYR A 288 -0.04 6.66 -0.16
C TYR A 288 1.24 6.96 0.61
N PHE A 289 1.73 8.19 0.47
CA PHE A 289 2.87 8.66 1.25
C PHE A 289 2.48 9.92 2.00
N VAL A 290 2.37 9.79 3.32
CA VAL A 290 1.88 10.82 4.23
C VAL A 290 3.07 11.60 4.78
N PRO A 291 3.19 12.90 4.48
CA PRO A 291 4.33 13.69 4.94
C PRO A 291 4.33 13.87 6.47
N SER A 292 5.52 13.96 7.05
CA SER A 292 5.71 14.27 8.47
C SER A 292 5.94 15.76 8.65
N LYS A 293 5.11 16.41 9.47
CA LYS A 293 5.26 17.82 9.80
C LYS A 293 6.63 18.09 10.46
N ASN A 294 6.99 17.24 11.41
CA ASN A 294 8.19 17.39 12.21
C ASN A 294 9.20 16.28 11.89
N LEU A 295 10.50 16.57 12.06
CA LEU A 295 11.54 15.54 12.05
C LEU A 295 11.43 14.70 13.35
N PRO A 296 11.30 13.37 13.24
CA PRO A 296 11.19 12.48 14.40
C PRO A 296 12.31 12.66 15.44
N MET A 297 13.54 12.94 15.01
CA MET A 297 14.67 13.15 15.90
C MET A 297 14.47 14.30 16.90
N PHE A 298 13.55 15.21 16.61
CA PHE A 298 13.25 16.35 17.48
C PHE A 298 12.03 16.14 18.38
N TYR A 299 11.31 15.04 18.30
CA TYR A 299 10.18 14.76 19.19
C TYR A 299 10.56 14.85 20.68
N PRO A 300 11.72 14.34 21.16
CA PRO A 300 12.09 14.50 22.56
C PRO A 300 12.22 15.97 23.00
N LEU A 301 12.76 16.84 22.14
CA LEU A 301 12.86 18.27 22.43
C LEU A 301 11.51 18.95 22.41
N ARG A 302 10.64 18.60 21.48
CA ARG A 302 9.27 19.11 21.40
C ARG A 302 8.46 18.68 22.62
N TRP A 303 8.68 17.45 23.11
CA TRP A 303 8.01 16.93 24.29
C TRP A 303 8.31 17.73 25.55
N ILE A 304 9.53 18.20 25.74
CA ILE A 304 9.91 19.05 26.88
C ILE A 304 9.63 20.55 26.67
N GLY A 305 8.84 20.89 25.63
CA GLY A 305 8.39 22.25 25.37
C GLY A 305 9.34 23.12 24.56
N LEU A 306 10.44 22.57 24.02
CA LEU A 306 11.40 23.28 23.17
C LEU A 306 10.98 23.37 21.71
N GLY A 307 9.71 23.07 21.38
CA GLY A 307 9.17 23.13 20.02
C GLY A 307 9.49 24.42 19.29
N PRO A 308 9.20 25.61 19.85
CA PRO A 308 9.47 26.89 19.19
C PRO A 308 10.97 27.12 18.89
N VAL A 309 11.86 26.61 19.73
CA VAL A 309 13.32 26.67 19.48
C VAL A 309 13.69 25.72 18.35
N VAL A 310 13.12 24.51 18.31
CA VAL A 310 13.33 23.53 17.23
C VAL A 310 12.88 24.08 15.90
N ASP A 311 11.75 24.81 15.83
CA ASP A 311 11.20 25.39 14.60
C ASP A 311 12.17 26.34 13.89
N VAL A 312 13.13 26.93 14.64
CA VAL A 312 14.15 27.81 14.07
C VAL A 312 15.16 27.05 13.20
N PHE A 313 15.57 25.85 13.61
CA PHE A 313 16.66 25.13 12.90
C PHE A 313 16.19 23.85 12.20
N GLU A 314 15.02 23.31 12.54
CA GLU A 314 14.50 22.10 11.91
C GLU A 314 14.39 22.19 10.38
N PRO A 315 13.95 23.31 9.76
CA PRO A 315 13.87 23.42 8.31
C PRO A 315 15.24 23.18 7.65
N LEU A 316 16.31 23.71 8.23
CA LEU A 316 17.66 23.51 7.70
C LEU A 316 18.15 22.07 7.90
N VAL A 317 17.91 21.47 9.07
CA VAL A 317 18.27 20.08 9.35
C VAL A 317 17.51 19.13 8.41
N ARG A 318 16.26 19.43 8.10
CA ARG A 318 15.42 18.65 7.15
C ARG A 318 16.07 18.57 5.78
N VAL A 319 16.64 19.65 5.26
CA VAL A 319 17.35 19.62 3.97
C VAL A 319 18.49 18.59 3.99
N PHE A 320 19.26 18.52 5.08
CA PHE A 320 20.33 17.53 5.20
C PHE A 320 19.82 16.11 5.45
N VAL A 321 18.72 15.93 6.18
CA VAL A 321 18.07 14.64 6.36
C VAL A 321 17.57 14.11 5.02
N GLU A 322 16.93 14.94 4.18
CA GLU A 322 16.40 14.52 2.88
C GLU A 322 17.51 14.10 1.90
N LEU A 323 18.76 14.52 2.06
CA LEU A 323 19.89 14.00 1.27
C LEU A 323 20.12 12.49 1.47
N GLY A 324 19.59 11.89 2.52
CA GLY A 324 19.64 10.43 2.73
C GLY A 324 18.57 9.66 1.97
N TYR A 325 17.65 10.34 1.29
CA TYR A 325 16.54 9.73 0.57
C TYR A 325 16.59 10.05 -0.93
N ASP A 326 16.25 9.08 -1.76
CA ASP A 326 16.00 9.31 -3.18
C ASP A 326 14.48 9.31 -3.42
N ARG A 327 13.88 10.50 -3.40
CA ARG A 327 12.45 10.69 -3.60
C ARG A 327 12.03 10.68 -5.07
N SER A 328 12.98 10.62 -6.02
CA SER A 328 12.72 10.63 -7.45
C SER A 328 12.28 9.26 -8.00
N LEU A 329 12.57 8.19 -7.25
CA LEU A 329 12.28 6.83 -7.69
C LEU A 329 10.84 6.43 -7.39
N PRO A 330 10.18 5.67 -8.29
CA PRO A 330 8.81 5.20 -8.09
C PRO A 330 8.64 4.40 -6.79
N ALA A 331 7.51 4.59 -6.10
CA ALA A 331 7.22 3.93 -4.83
C ALA A 331 7.20 2.39 -4.93
N GLY A 332 6.75 1.84 -6.06
CA GLY A 332 6.68 0.40 -6.30
C GLY A 332 7.96 -0.22 -6.86
N GLN A 333 8.98 0.58 -7.18
CA GLN A 333 10.27 0.06 -7.61
C GLN A 333 11.09 -0.43 -6.42
N VAL A 334 11.60 -1.65 -6.49
CA VAL A 334 12.49 -2.19 -5.45
C VAL A 334 13.81 -1.42 -5.43
N VAL A 335 14.05 -0.68 -4.36
CA VAL A 335 15.26 0.13 -4.18
C VAL A 335 16.03 -0.33 -2.96
N ARG A 336 17.26 -0.81 -3.19
CA ARG A 336 18.19 -1.23 -2.13
C ARG A 336 18.91 -0.04 -1.53
N ALA A 337 19.30 -0.14 -0.26
CA ALA A 337 20.18 0.84 0.33
C ALA A 337 21.55 0.85 -0.40
N ARG A 338 22.05 2.04 -0.63
CA ARG A 338 23.36 2.30 -1.26
C ARG A 338 24.16 3.22 -0.33
N LEU A 339 25.47 3.02 -0.23
CA LEU A 339 26.28 3.85 0.67
C LEU A 339 26.20 5.33 0.29
N LEU A 340 26.26 5.65 -0.99
CA LEU A 340 26.26 7.02 -1.51
C LEU A 340 25.31 7.15 -2.71
N PRO A 341 24.82 8.37 -2.99
CA PRO A 341 24.15 8.69 -4.24
C PRO A 341 25.04 8.33 -5.45
N GLY A 342 24.42 7.86 -6.52
CA GLY A 342 25.13 7.64 -7.78
C GLY A 342 25.66 8.96 -8.36
N LEU A 343 26.72 8.90 -9.16
CA LEU A 343 27.28 10.08 -9.84
C LEU A 343 26.25 10.81 -10.72
N ASN A 344 25.26 10.08 -11.22
CA ASN A 344 24.14 10.65 -11.99
C ASN A 344 23.28 11.63 -11.18
N ASN A 345 23.34 11.58 -9.84
CA ASN A 345 22.63 12.51 -8.96
C ASN A 345 23.42 13.82 -8.75
N LEU A 346 24.68 13.88 -9.19
CA LEU A 346 25.52 15.09 -9.12
C LEU A 346 25.30 15.97 -10.35
N THR A 347 24.09 16.48 -10.53
CA THR A 347 23.74 17.39 -11.61
C THR A 347 23.74 18.84 -11.15
N VAL A 348 23.92 19.77 -12.10
CA VAL A 348 23.81 21.21 -11.81
C VAL A 348 22.43 21.57 -11.28
N ASP A 349 21.39 20.90 -11.77
CA ASP A 349 20.00 21.15 -11.34
C ASP A 349 19.77 20.67 -9.90
N ASN A 350 20.29 19.51 -9.53
CA ASN A 350 20.24 19.05 -8.14
C ASN A 350 21.02 19.98 -7.19
N ALA A 351 22.16 20.51 -7.64
CA ALA A 351 22.89 21.51 -6.88
C ALA A 351 22.12 22.82 -6.71
N ARG A 352 21.43 23.28 -7.77
CA ARG A 352 20.56 24.48 -7.72
C ARG A 352 19.38 24.26 -6.77
N THR A 353 18.74 23.10 -6.86
CA THR A 353 17.64 22.73 -5.97
C THR A 353 18.10 22.73 -4.53
N PHE A 354 19.22 22.08 -4.22
CA PHE A 354 19.81 22.08 -2.89
C PHE A 354 20.08 23.49 -2.34
N VAL A 355 20.66 24.39 -3.17
CA VAL A 355 20.88 25.81 -2.77
C VAL A 355 19.55 26.53 -2.54
N SER A 356 18.55 26.26 -3.36
CA SER A 356 17.19 26.82 -3.19
C SER A 356 16.57 26.36 -1.87
N ASP A 357 16.68 25.06 -1.57
CA ASP A 357 16.14 24.44 -0.35
C ASP A 357 16.81 25.02 0.90
N ILE A 358 18.14 25.20 0.89
CA ILE A 358 18.87 25.87 1.96
C ILE A 358 18.36 27.29 2.17
N ARG A 359 18.16 28.08 1.09
CA ARG A 359 17.66 29.45 1.22
C ARG A 359 16.26 29.48 1.79
N SER A 360 15.39 28.60 1.33
CA SER A 360 14.01 28.47 1.84
C SER A 360 14.01 28.06 3.32
N ALA A 361 14.83 27.11 3.69
CA ALA A 361 14.98 26.65 5.06
C ALA A 361 15.48 27.74 6.01
N VAL A 362 16.48 28.52 5.58
CA VAL A 362 16.99 29.68 6.35
C VAL A 362 15.92 30.75 6.52
N ALA A 363 15.13 31.03 5.47
CA ALA A 363 14.03 31.97 5.56
C ALA A 363 12.94 31.50 6.54
N GLN A 364 12.56 30.22 6.49
CA GLN A 364 11.60 29.62 7.44
C GLN A 364 12.12 29.68 8.88
N GLY A 365 13.39 29.34 9.10
CA GLY A 365 14.01 29.45 10.42
C GLY A 365 14.06 30.90 10.93
N GLY A 366 14.33 31.85 10.05
CA GLY A 366 14.29 33.27 10.36
C GLY A 366 12.89 33.76 10.76
N GLN A 367 11.84 33.26 10.11
CA GLN A 367 10.45 33.54 10.49
C GLN A 367 10.13 32.94 11.87
N ALA A 368 10.48 31.69 12.10
CA ALA A 368 10.27 31.04 13.40
C ALA A 368 11.04 31.77 14.52
N LEU A 369 12.25 32.26 14.24
CA LEU A 369 13.01 33.09 15.19
C LEU A 369 12.29 34.41 15.48
N ALA A 370 11.76 35.09 14.48
CA ALA A 370 10.99 36.32 14.66
C ALA A 370 9.73 36.08 15.50
N GLU A 371 9.02 34.99 15.26
CA GLU A 371 7.82 34.58 16.02
C GLU A 371 8.16 34.24 17.49
N LEU A 372 9.36 33.72 17.76
CA LEU A 372 9.84 33.43 19.11
C LEU A 372 9.98 34.71 19.97
N PHE A 373 10.39 35.82 19.34
CA PHE A 373 10.62 37.09 20.04
C PHE A 373 9.45 38.06 19.91
N CYS A 374 8.67 37.96 18.84
CA CYS A 374 7.52 38.77 18.56
C CYS A 374 6.33 37.87 18.13
N PRO A 375 5.71 37.16 19.08
CA PRO A 375 4.60 36.29 18.74
C PRO A 375 3.51 37.10 18.04
N PRO A 376 2.89 36.58 16.96
CA PRO A 376 1.81 37.24 16.27
C PRO A 376 0.71 37.59 17.27
N GLN A 377 0.32 38.87 17.31
CA GLN A 377 -0.75 39.36 18.16
C GLN A 377 -2.01 38.62 17.77
N ALA A 378 -2.71 38.01 18.73
CA ALA A 378 -4.02 37.40 18.47
C ALA A 378 -4.90 38.39 17.75
N PRO A 379 -5.62 38.01 16.68
CA PRO A 379 -6.51 38.93 15.98
C PRO A 379 -7.49 39.51 16.99
N ASP A 380 -7.58 40.84 17.02
CA ASP A 380 -8.45 41.58 17.92
C ASP A 380 -9.89 41.08 17.70
N PRO A 381 -10.60 40.58 18.72
CA PRO A 381 -11.95 40.06 18.55
C PRO A 381 -12.93 41.09 17.99
N ALA A 382 -12.58 42.39 18.00
CA ALA A 382 -13.31 43.48 17.40
C ALA A 382 -13.14 43.59 15.85
N SER A 383 -12.13 42.95 15.26
CA SER A 383 -11.87 42.98 13.81
C SER A 383 -12.60 41.90 13.01
N THR A 384 -13.33 41.00 13.66
CA THR A 384 -14.10 39.92 12.99
C THR A 384 -15.49 40.30 12.55
N ALA A 385 -15.88 41.59 12.66
CA ALA A 385 -17.08 42.08 12.02
C ALA A 385 -16.82 42.35 10.53
N VAL A 386 -16.60 41.30 9.74
CA VAL A 386 -16.65 41.38 8.28
C VAL A 386 -18.11 41.63 7.87
N PRO A 387 -18.45 42.73 7.14
CA PRO A 387 -19.81 42.91 6.65
C PRO A 387 -20.17 41.73 5.74
N LEU A 388 -21.29 41.08 5.99
CA LEU A 388 -21.78 39.89 5.27
C LEU A 388 -21.86 40.08 3.74
N SER A 389 -21.76 41.32 3.23
CA SER A 389 -21.83 41.64 1.80
C SER A 389 -20.53 41.41 1.01
N ALA A 390 -19.35 41.29 1.65
CA ALA A 390 -18.09 41.11 0.93
C ALA A 390 -17.70 39.61 0.77
N SER A 391 -18.26 38.74 1.58
CA SER A 391 -17.92 37.30 1.60
C SER A 391 -18.49 36.51 0.41
N VAL A 392 -19.62 36.95 -0.16
CA VAL A 392 -20.30 36.25 -1.27
C VAL A 392 -19.57 36.46 -2.62
N ALA A 393 -18.94 37.63 -2.81
CA ALA A 393 -18.24 37.93 -4.07
C ALA A 393 -16.88 37.19 -4.21
N THR A 394 -16.19 36.95 -3.10
CA THR A 394 -14.85 36.29 -3.13
C THR A 394 -14.95 34.78 -3.28
N VAL A 395 -15.97 34.14 -2.72
CA VAL A 395 -16.22 32.70 -2.87
C VAL A 395 -16.65 32.38 -4.31
N SER A 396 -17.50 33.23 -4.94
CA SER A 396 -17.87 33.06 -6.35
C SER A 396 -16.68 33.17 -7.30
N ALA A 397 -15.72 34.07 -7.03
CA ALA A 397 -14.55 34.26 -7.91
C ALA A 397 -13.51 33.14 -7.79
N SER A 398 -13.37 32.48 -6.62
CA SER A 398 -12.47 31.37 -6.44
C SER A 398 -13.03 30.06 -7.01
N VAL A 399 -14.33 29.83 -6.88
CA VAL A 399 -15.00 28.66 -7.47
C VAL A 399 -15.00 28.73 -8.99
N HIS A 400 -15.18 29.92 -9.61
CA HIS A 400 -15.10 30.06 -11.06
C HIS A 400 -13.69 29.88 -11.64
N ARG A 401 -12.63 30.27 -10.90
CA ARG A 401 -11.24 30.01 -11.34
C ARG A 401 -10.83 28.55 -11.22
N SER A 402 -11.26 27.87 -10.18
CA SER A 402 -10.98 26.43 -10.02
C SER A 402 -11.71 25.57 -11.05
N ALA A 403 -12.96 25.91 -11.38
CA ALA A 403 -13.73 25.21 -12.41
C ALA A 403 -13.15 25.41 -13.82
N THR A 404 -12.62 26.59 -14.15
CA THR A 404 -12.00 26.84 -15.47
C THR A 404 -10.64 26.20 -15.64
N VAL A 405 -9.87 26.03 -14.54
CA VAL A 405 -8.59 25.31 -14.59
C VAL A 405 -8.81 23.78 -14.69
N ALA A 406 -9.81 23.25 -13.97
CA ALA A 406 -10.19 21.83 -14.08
C ALA A 406 -10.76 21.48 -15.47
N ALA A 407 -11.62 22.35 -16.04
CA ALA A 407 -12.16 22.18 -17.39
C ALA A 407 -11.08 22.28 -18.49
N ARG A 408 -10.06 23.12 -18.33
CA ARG A 408 -8.93 23.20 -19.27
C ARG A 408 -7.99 21.98 -19.16
N ARG A 409 -7.76 21.40 -17.97
CA ARG A 409 -7.00 20.17 -17.82
C ARG A 409 -7.74 18.96 -18.43
N ALA A 410 -9.03 18.81 -18.17
CA ALA A 410 -9.84 17.75 -18.77
C ALA A 410 -9.91 17.85 -20.31
N ALA A 411 -9.91 19.06 -20.89
CA ALA A 411 -9.88 19.25 -22.34
C ALA A 411 -8.53 18.91 -23.00
N VAL A 412 -7.42 19.06 -22.26
CA VAL A 412 -6.07 18.69 -22.75
C VAL A 412 -5.88 17.18 -22.69
N ASP A 413 -6.37 16.50 -21.66
CA ASP A 413 -6.25 15.02 -21.53
C ASP A 413 -7.15 14.27 -22.53
N VAL A 414 -8.31 14.82 -22.93
CA VAL A 414 -9.16 14.25 -23.98
C VAL A 414 -8.57 14.42 -25.37
N ALA A 415 -7.77 15.47 -25.61
CA ALA A 415 -7.09 15.69 -26.89
C ALA A 415 -5.87 14.77 -27.10
N ALA A 416 -5.28 14.23 -26.02
CA ALA A 416 -4.14 13.32 -26.07
C ALA A 416 -4.53 11.83 -26.25
N ALA A 417 -5.82 11.47 -26.15
CA ALA A 417 -6.32 10.09 -26.19
C ALA A 417 -7.03 9.71 -27.51
N ALA A 418 -6.81 10.41 -28.61
CA ALA A 418 -7.36 10.03 -29.91
C ALA A 418 -6.50 8.97 -30.59
N PRO A 419 -7.03 7.76 -30.93
CA PRO A 419 -6.25 6.73 -31.58
C PRO A 419 -5.95 7.10 -33.02
N ALA A 420 -4.68 6.99 -33.39
CA ALA A 420 -4.23 7.11 -34.77
C ALA A 420 -4.93 6.05 -35.63
N ARG A 421 -5.81 6.48 -36.53
CA ARG A 421 -6.35 5.62 -37.61
C ARG A 421 -5.23 5.31 -38.58
N ALA A 422 -4.76 4.07 -38.56
CA ALA A 422 -3.93 3.51 -39.59
C ALA A 422 -4.78 3.32 -40.88
N SER A 423 -4.47 4.05 -41.91
CA SER A 423 -4.96 3.84 -43.28
C SER A 423 -4.32 2.58 -43.85
N VAL A 424 -5.11 1.55 -44.09
CA VAL A 424 -4.75 0.37 -44.85
C VAL A 424 -4.91 0.74 -46.35
N SER A 425 -3.80 0.92 -47.06
CA SER A 425 -3.80 0.96 -48.53
C SER A 425 -3.39 -0.41 -49.05
N ALA A 426 -4.28 -1.01 -49.80
CA ALA A 426 -4.09 -2.29 -50.47
C ALA A 426 -3.03 -2.20 -51.56
N ALA A 427 -2.09 -3.14 -51.56
CA ALA A 427 -1.36 -3.53 -52.75
C ALA A 427 -1.31 -5.07 -52.81
N VAL A 428 -2.20 -5.58 -53.63
CA VAL A 428 -2.16 -6.94 -54.18
C VAL A 428 -1.01 -7.01 -55.21
N ARG A 429 -0.10 -7.95 -55.03
CA ARG A 429 0.58 -8.60 -56.17
C ARG A 429 1.10 -9.98 -55.74
N SER A 430 0.55 -10.93 -56.47
CA SER A 430 0.86 -12.32 -56.68
C SER A 430 2.37 -12.61 -56.96
N ALA A 431 2.85 -13.72 -56.41
CA ALA A 431 3.68 -14.69 -57.14
C ALA A 431 3.81 -15.98 -56.33
N GLU A 432 3.57 -17.05 -57.06
CA GLU A 432 3.55 -18.45 -56.73
C GLU A 432 4.89 -19.10 -56.39
N PRO A 433 4.91 -20.41 -56.06
CA PRO A 433 5.99 -21.04 -55.29
C PRO A 433 7.02 -21.74 -56.18
N ARG A 434 8.20 -21.93 -55.67
CA ARG A 434 9.16 -22.85 -56.28
C ARG A 434 9.74 -23.77 -55.24
N ALA A 435 9.41 -25.03 -55.43
CA ALA A 435 9.98 -26.21 -54.81
C ALA A 435 11.35 -26.57 -55.44
N LEU A 436 12.00 -27.45 -54.74
CA LEU A 436 12.93 -28.52 -55.15
C LEU A 436 14.42 -28.37 -54.82
N VAL A 437 14.83 -29.37 -54.04
CA VAL A 437 15.92 -30.36 -54.33
C VAL A 437 17.33 -29.85 -53.98
N GLY A 438 18.12 -30.48 -53.16
CA GLY A 438 18.44 -31.84 -52.91
C GLY A 438 19.89 -31.98 -52.49
N ALA A 439 20.15 -33.09 -51.85
CA ALA A 439 21.41 -33.84 -51.81
C ALA A 439 22.57 -33.28 -50.93
N SER A 440 22.90 -33.92 -49.83
CA SER A 440 23.57 -35.22 -49.62
C SER A 440 25.10 -35.14 -49.54
N ARG A 441 25.58 -35.96 -48.61
CA ARG A 441 26.96 -36.45 -48.37
C ARG A 441 27.83 -35.54 -47.48
N GLY A 442 28.41 -36.02 -46.42
CA GLY A 442 28.81 -37.36 -46.02
C GLY A 442 30.22 -37.30 -45.42
N THR A 443 30.44 -38.19 -44.52
CA THR A 443 31.71 -38.74 -44.02
C THR A 443 32.06 -38.28 -42.60
N ARG A 444 31.81 -39.11 -41.60
CA ARG A 444 32.61 -40.21 -41.01
C ARG A 444 34.07 -39.86 -40.67
N ARG A 445 34.33 -39.95 -39.35
CA ARG A 445 35.38 -40.81 -38.71
C ARG A 445 35.37 -40.46 -37.20
N ASP A 446 34.94 -41.37 -36.35
CA ASP A 446 35.64 -42.50 -35.72
C ASP A 446 36.97 -42.11 -35.07
N THR A 447 37.00 -42.37 -33.82
CA THR A 447 37.90 -43.16 -32.96
C THR A 447 37.89 -42.51 -31.58
N ASP A 448 37.68 -43.15 -30.50
CA ASP A 448 37.85 -44.45 -29.93
C ASP A 448 38.45 -44.26 -28.50
N THR A 449 37.89 -45.01 -27.58
CA THR A 449 38.46 -45.70 -26.42
C THR A 449 38.80 -44.98 -25.12
N SER A 450 38.25 -45.62 -24.17
CA SER A 450 38.63 -46.15 -22.82
C SER A 450 38.07 -45.29 -21.67
N GLY A 451 37.23 -45.74 -20.78
CA GLY A 451 37.12 -47.06 -20.12
C GLY A 451 37.84 -47.03 -18.78
N GLN A 452 37.06 -46.90 -17.72
CA GLN A 452 37.25 -47.63 -16.46
C GLN A 452 36.21 -47.18 -15.43
N GLU A 453 35.34 -47.97 -15.14
CA GLU A 453 34.68 -48.66 -14.04
C GLU A 453 35.54 -48.73 -12.76
N PHE A 454 34.91 -48.51 -11.61
CA PHE A 454 35.07 -49.18 -10.30
C PHE A 454 34.31 -48.39 -9.25
N ASP A 455 33.17 -48.84 -8.80
CA ASP A 455 32.85 -49.82 -7.75
C ASP A 455 32.47 -49.17 -6.40
N SER A 456 31.22 -49.35 -6.02
CA SER A 456 30.69 -49.27 -4.65
C SER A 456 30.91 -50.64 -4.01
N PRO A 457 30.70 -50.95 -2.74
CA PRO A 457 30.13 -50.20 -1.60
C PRO A 457 30.82 -50.53 -0.26
N ARG A 458 30.47 -49.86 0.86
CA ARG A 458 30.40 -50.55 2.19
C ARG A 458 29.67 -49.69 3.25
N ARG A 459 28.59 -50.26 3.72
CA ARG A 459 28.02 -50.06 5.07
C ARG A 459 29.02 -50.48 6.13
N ILE A 460 28.92 -49.92 7.36
CA ILE A 460 28.98 -50.64 8.65
C ILE A 460 28.72 -49.68 9.83
N HIS A 461 27.68 -50.02 10.59
CA HIS A 461 27.42 -50.06 12.03
C HIS A 461 27.45 -48.83 12.96
N HIS A 462 26.27 -48.65 13.58
CA HIS A 462 26.07 -48.21 14.97
C HIS A 462 26.87 -49.07 15.97
N PRO A 463 27.21 -48.50 17.16
CA PRO A 463 26.36 -48.87 18.29
C PRO A 463 26.02 -47.74 19.29
N SER A 464 24.90 -47.96 19.94
CA SER A 464 24.28 -47.32 21.09
C SER A 464 25.05 -47.51 22.41
N ARG A 465 24.64 -46.67 23.40
CA ARG A 465 24.81 -46.66 24.88
C ARG A 465 25.88 -45.69 25.37
N HIS A 466 25.50 -44.71 26.18
CA HIS A 466 24.88 -44.65 27.50
C HIS A 466 24.23 -43.31 27.69
#